data_09afb63a2d846db8a8fa4036a267dd0e
#
_entry.id   09afb63a2d846db8a8fa4036a267dd0e
#
_cell.length_a   1.000
_cell.length_b   1.000
_cell.length_c   1.000
_cell.angle_alpha   90.00
_cell.angle_beta   90.00
_cell.angle_gamma   90.00
#
_symmetry.space_group_name_H-M   'P 1'
#
loop_
_entity.id
_entity.type
_entity.pdbx_description
1 polymer ?
#
loop_
_entity_poly.entity_id
_entity_poly.type
_entity_poly.pdbx_seq_one_letter_code
_entity_poly.pdbx_strand_id
1 'polypeptide(L)'
;WAYDIGFGGLDHVLASNEDINVLVFDTEVYSNTGGQSSKSTPTGAVAQFAASGKTTKKKDLGMIAMSYGYVYVAQVAMGANQGQLIKALTEAEKYHGPSLIIAYAPCINHGLRLGMGKSQLEEKNAVAAGYWHLYRYNPLLKEEGKNPFILDSKDPTGSFKDFIMNEVRYS
;
A
#
# COMPACT_ATOMS: atom_id res chain seq x y z
N TRP A 1 -3.82 7.97 9.04
CA TRP A 1 -4.95 8.86 8.69
C TRP A 1 -5.87 8.23 7.66
N ALA A 2 -5.40 7.91 6.46
CA ALA A 2 -6.21 7.42 5.34
C ALA A 2 -7.01 6.14 5.63
N TYR A 3 -6.46 5.24 6.44
CA TYR A 3 -7.12 3.98 6.82
C TYR A 3 -8.09 4.12 7.98
N ASP A 4 -7.91 5.13 8.81
CA ASP A 4 -8.57 5.27 10.12
C ASP A 4 -9.45 6.52 10.20
N ILE A 5 -9.06 7.51 10.98
CA ILE A 5 -9.89 8.67 11.30
C ILE A 5 -10.19 9.55 10.06
N GLY A 6 -9.28 9.61 9.11
CA GLY A 6 -9.44 10.40 7.88
C GLY A 6 -10.13 9.65 6.73
N PHE A 7 -10.44 8.35 6.91
CA PHE A 7 -11.00 7.53 5.83
C PHE A 7 -12.32 8.09 5.28
N GLY A 8 -13.21 8.59 6.13
CA GLY A 8 -14.47 9.15 5.66
C GLY A 8 -14.29 10.33 4.71
N GLY A 9 -13.32 11.21 4.98
CA GLY A 9 -12.97 12.31 4.09
C GLY A 9 -12.33 11.84 2.79
N LEU A 10 -11.41 10.86 2.88
CA LEU A 10 -10.78 10.27 1.70
C LEU A 10 -11.82 9.59 0.81
N ASP A 11 -12.69 8.77 1.40
CA ASP A 11 -13.78 8.08 0.68
C ASP A 11 -14.68 9.07 -0.06
N HIS A 12 -15.06 10.18 0.62
CA HIS A 12 -15.87 11.23 0.02
C HIS A 12 -15.17 11.89 -1.18
N VAL A 13 -13.88 12.18 -1.07
CA VAL A 13 -13.07 12.74 -2.18
C VAL A 13 -13.01 11.79 -3.36
N LEU A 14 -12.75 10.49 -3.11
CA LEU A 14 -12.72 9.49 -4.18
C LEU A 14 -14.07 9.32 -4.86
N ALA A 15 -15.17 9.38 -4.08
CA ALA A 15 -16.53 9.27 -4.59
C ALA A 15 -16.96 10.49 -5.41
N SER A 16 -16.35 11.67 -5.19
CA SER A 16 -16.74 12.92 -5.84
C SER A 16 -16.51 12.96 -7.36
N ASN A 17 -15.71 12.06 -7.88
CA ASN A 17 -15.24 12.03 -9.28
C ASN A 17 -14.50 13.30 -9.74
N GLU A 18 -13.96 14.05 -8.79
CA GLU A 18 -13.10 15.20 -9.08
C GLU A 18 -11.73 14.75 -9.59
N ASP A 19 -11.12 15.55 -10.46
CA ASP A 19 -9.78 15.29 -11.00
C ASP A 19 -8.72 15.63 -9.95
N ILE A 20 -8.38 14.65 -9.13
CA ILE A 20 -7.45 14.80 -8.01
C ILE A 20 -6.58 13.54 -7.84
N ASN A 21 -5.30 13.75 -7.60
CA ASN A 21 -4.34 12.69 -7.28
C ASN A 21 -4.10 12.62 -5.78
N VAL A 22 -4.34 11.46 -5.17
CA VAL A 22 -4.08 11.18 -3.76
C VAL A 22 -2.95 10.18 -3.63
N LEU A 23 -1.87 10.57 -2.96
CA LEU A 23 -0.75 9.69 -2.62
C LEU A 23 -0.81 9.34 -1.13
N VAL A 24 -0.94 8.06 -0.83
CA VAL A 24 -0.93 7.52 0.54
C VAL A 24 0.38 6.81 0.80
N PHE A 25 1.13 7.28 1.81
CA PHE A 25 2.26 6.53 2.35
C PHE A 25 1.75 5.56 3.40
N ASP A 26 1.77 4.27 3.07
CA ASP A 26 1.34 3.22 3.98
C ASP A 26 2.49 2.78 4.88
N THR A 27 2.53 3.35 6.06
CA THR A 27 3.49 3.01 7.11
C THR A 27 3.03 1.87 8.01
N GLU A 28 1.83 1.35 7.78
CA GLU A 28 1.21 0.22 8.50
C GLU A 28 1.03 0.39 10.02
N VAL A 29 1.41 1.54 10.54
CA VAL A 29 1.22 1.97 11.95
C VAL A 29 1.07 3.48 12.02
N TYR A 30 0.62 4.03 13.14
CA TYR A 30 0.75 5.45 13.46
C TYR A 30 2.20 5.77 13.82
N SER A 31 3.02 6.08 12.81
CA SER A 31 4.47 6.21 13.00
C SER A 31 4.89 7.45 13.78
N ASN A 32 4.23 8.59 13.57
CA ASN A 32 4.60 9.86 14.20
C ASN A 32 4.27 9.94 15.70
N THR A 33 3.34 9.13 16.18
CA THR A 33 2.90 9.13 17.60
C THR A 33 3.46 7.95 18.40
N GLY A 34 4.26 7.08 17.78
CA GLY A 34 5.00 6.03 18.47
C GLY A 34 4.56 4.59 18.15
N GLY A 35 3.94 4.35 17.00
CA GLY A 35 3.70 2.99 16.52
C GLY A 35 2.40 2.34 17.00
N GLN A 36 1.34 3.13 17.16
CA GLN A 36 0.02 2.58 17.49
C GLN A 36 -0.55 1.77 16.34
N SER A 37 -1.34 0.76 16.70
CA SER A 37 -2.07 -0.07 15.75
C SER A 37 -3.08 0.75 14.95
N SER A 38 -3.10 0.51 13.65
CA SER A 38 -4.00 1.10 12.65
C SER A 38 -4.83 -0.01 11.99
N LYS A 39 -5.87 0.36 11.26
CA LYS A 39 -6.52 -0.58 10.32
C LYS A 39 -5.58 -1.04 9.19
N SER A 40 -4.51 -0.27 8.94
CA SER A 40 -3.44 -0.65 8.01
C SER A 40 -2.46 -1.69 8.59
N THR A 41 -2.41 -1.87 9.90
CA THR A 41 -1.49 -2.83 10.53
C THR A 41 -1.89 -4.26 10.17
N PRO A 42 -0.95 -5.09 9.65
CA PRO A 42 -1.26 -6.48 9.30
C PRO A 42 -1.56 -7.35 10.50
N THR A 43 -2.23 -8.47 10.24
CA THR A 43 -2.47 -9.51 11.26
C THR A 43 -1.15 -10.04 11.81
N GLY A 44 -1.08 -10.21 13.12
CA GLY A 44 0.09 -10.74 13.82
C GLY A 44 1.15 -9.69 14.17
N ALA A 45 1.13 -8.51 13.55
CA ALA A 45 2.10 -7.46 13.87
C ALA A 45 1.85 -6.87 15.27
N VAL A 46 2.89 -6.84 16.08
CA VAL A 46 2.89 -6.18 17.39
C VAL A 46 2.98 -4.66 17.18
N ALA A 47 2.12 -3.93 17.85
CA ALA A 47 2.09 -2.47 17.84
C ALA A 47 1.55 -1.97 19.18
N GLN A 48 1.66 -0.68 19.46
CA GLN A 48 0.98 -0.11 20.61
C GLN A 48 -0.53 -0.34 20.49
N PHE A 49 -1.18 -0.72 21.56
CA PHE A 49 -2.58 -1.20 21.64
C PHE A 49 -2.83 -2.55 20.96
N ALA A 50 -1.77 -3.25 20.53
CA ALA A 50 -1.81 -4.61 20.00
C ALA A 50 -0.57 -5.41 20.45
N ALA A 51 -0.32 -5.44 21.76
CA ALA A 51 0.89 -6.04 22.35
C ALA A 51 1.04 -7.55 22.10
N SER A 52 -0.08 -8.25 21.92
CA SER A 52 -0.09 -9.69 21.59
C SER A 52 -0.20 -9.96 20.07
N GLY A 53 0.05 -8.93 19.25
CA GLY A 53 -0.18 -8.97 17.83
C GLY A 53 -1.61 -8.61 17.44
N LYS A 54 -1.77 -7.92 16.31
CA LYS A 54 -3.09 -7.56 15.80
C LYS A 54 -3.85 -8.81 15.34
N THR A 55 -5.08 -8.96 15.78
CA THR A 55 -5.92 -10.14 15.50
C THR A 55 -6.76 -10.01 14.23
N THR A 56 -7.02 -8.78 13.77
CA THR A 56 -7.84 -8.50 12.59
C THR A 56 -6.99 -8.28 11.34
N LYS A 57 -7.58 -8.52 10.17
CA LYS A 57 -6.93 -8.27 8.89
C LYS A 57 -6.64 -6.79 8.66
N LYS A 58 -5.61 -6.52 7.87
CA LYS A 58 -5.35 -5.21 7.29
C LYS A 58 -6.53 -4.81 6.40
N LYS A 59 -6.98 -3.56 6.56
CA LYS A 59 -7.96 -2.96 5.66
C LYS A 59 -7.37 -2.82 4.25
N ASP A 60 -8.07 -3.31 3.25
CA ASP A 60 -7.67 -3.16 1.84
C ASP A 60 -8.25 -1.88 1.26
N LEU A 61 -7.47 -0.80 1.38
CA LEU A 61 -7.86 0.52 0.90
C LEU A 61 -7.98 0.56 -0.64
N GLY A 62 -7.11 -0.16 -1.32
CA GLY A 62 -7.12 -0.24 -2.78
C GLY A 62 -8.37 -0.94 -3.31
N MET A 63 -8.77 -2.06 -2.71
CA MET A 63 -9.99 -2.77 -3.10
C MET A 63 -11.25 -1.92 -2.86
N ILE A 64 -11.31 -1.20 -1.74
CA ILE A 64 -12.42 -0.28 -1.47
C ILE A 64 -12.50 0.79 -2.56
N ALA A 65 -11.38 1.42 -2.91
CA ALA A 65 -11.34 2.44 -3.96
C ALA A 65 -11.72 1.88 -5.35
N MET A 66 -11.24 0.67 -5.69
CA MET A 66 -11.59 0.00 -6.95
C MET A 66 -13.09 -0.29 -7.07
N SER A 67 -13.81 -0.43 -5.95
CA SER A 67 -15.25 -0.69 -5.95
C SER A 67 -16.08 0.43 -6.58
N TYR A 68 -15.58 1.65 -6.62
CA TYR A 68 -16.21 2.76 -7.35
C TYR A 68 -16.20 2.58 -8.87
N GLY A 69 -15.23 1.86 -9.39
CA GLY A 69 -15.11 1.57 -10.83
C GLY A 69 -14.55 2.71 -11.68
N TYR A 70 -14.58 3.95 -11.20
CA TYR A 70 -14.06 5.15 -11.86
C TYR A 70 -12.85 5.79 -11.13
N VAL A 71 -12.36 5.18 -10.08
CA VAL A 71 -11.14 5.61 -9.39
C VAL A 71 -9.94 4.86 -9.99
N TYR A 72 -8.92 5.61 -10.44
CA TYR A 72 -7.63 5.01 -10.77
C TYR A 72 -6.94 4.59 -9.47
N VAL A 73 -6.48 3.35 -9.38
CA VAL A 73 -5.81 2.85 -8.17
C VAL A 73 -4.48 2.21 -8.54
N ALA A 74 -3.42 2.52 -7.78
CA ALA A 74 -2.15 1.84 -7.92
C ALA A 74 -1.57 1.52 -6.54
N GLN A 75 -0.94 0.35 -6.44
CA GLN A 75 -0.14 -0.03 -5.28
C GLN A 75 1.31 -0.16 -5.73
N VAL A 76 2.20 0.57 -5.07
CA VAL A 76 3.57 0.78 -5.52
C VAL A 76 4.59 0.59 -4.40
N ALA A 77 5.84 0.31 -4.77
CA ALA A 77 6.98 0.29 -3.87
C ALA A 77 8.23 0.74 -4.65
N MET A 78 8.74 1.92 -4.34
CA MET A 78 9.83 2.56 -5.09
C MET A 78 11.09 1.69 -5.12
N GLY A 79 11.46 1.09 -4.00
CA GLY A 79 12.65 0.23 -3.89
C GLY A 79 12.52 -1.09 -4.64
N ALA A 80 11.30 -1.54 -4.94
CA ALA A 80 11.06 -2.76 -5.68
C ALA A 80 11.04 -2.55 -7.20
N ASN A 81 10.35 -1.50 -7.68
CA ASN A 81 10.21 -1.23 -9.11
C ASN A 81 9.95 0.25 -9.38
N GLN A 82 11.00 1.01 -9.66
CA GLN A 82 10.91 2.43 -10.00
C GLN A 82 10.14 2.68 -11.30
N GLY A 83 10.30 1.81 -12.29
CA GLY A 83 9.58 1.93 -13.57
C GLY A 83 8.07 1.81 -13.40
N GLN A 84 7.61 0.88 -12.56
CA GLN A 84 6.19 0.72 -12.24
C GLN A 84 5.65 1.96 -11.48
N LEU A 85 6.41 2.50 -10.53
CA LEU A 85 6.05 3.73 -9.83
C LEU A 85 5.88 4.91 -10.79
N ILE A 86 6.86 5.16 -11.67
CA ILE A 86 6.80 6.24 -12.67
C ILE A 86 5.60 6.05 -13.59
N LYS A 87 5.35 4.81 -14.04
CA LYS A 87 4.21 4.51 -14.89
C LYS A 87 2.89 4.78 -14.18
N ALA A 88 2.74 4.36 -12.93
CA ALA A 88 1.54 4.60 -12.13
C ALA A 88 1.28 6.10 -11.93
N LEU A 89 2.30 6.88 -11.61
CA LEU A 89 2.20 8.33 -11.46
C LEU A 89 1.81 9.01 -12.78
N THR A 90 2.43 8.59 -13.89
CA THR A 90 2.13 9.14 -15.22
C THR A 90 0.70 8.82 -15.67
N GLU A 91 0.23 7.61 -15.41
CA GLU A 91 -1.16 7.21 -15.72
C GLU A 91 -2.16 7.97 -14.85
N ALA A 92 -1.88 8.13 -13.54
CA ALA A 92 -2.72 8.89 -12.63
C ALA A 92 -2.84 10.36 -13.04
N GLU A 93 -1.73 10.99 -13.45
CA GLU A 93 -1.70 12.38 -13.92
C GLU A 93 -2.50 12.59 -15.22
N LYS A 94 -2.53 11.59 -16.08
CA LYS A 94 -3.29 11.64 -17.33
C LYS A 94 -4.76 11.26 -17.19
N TYR A 95 -5.13 10.64 -16.08
CA TYR A 95 -6.49 10.22 -15.83
C TYR A 95 -7.34 11.40 -15.34
N HIS A 96 -8.39 11.74 -16.07
CA HIS A 96 -9.33 12.79 -15.67
C HIS A 96 -10.38 12.21 -14.72
N GLY A 97 -10.05 12.19 -13.47
CA GLY A 97 -10.86 11.66 -12.37
C GLY A 97 -10.01 11.40 -11.13
N PRO A 98 -10.57 10.88 -10.05
CA PRO A 98 -9.84 10.64 -8.82
C PRO A 98 -8.85 9.49 -8.98
N SER A 99 -7.63 9.69 -8.48
CA SER A 99 -6.59 8.68 -8.45
C SER A 99 -6.10 8.44 -7.02
N LEU A 100 -5.90 7.19 -6.65
CA LEU A 100 -5.33 6.77 -5.37
C LEU A 100 -4.08 5.93 -5.61
N ILE A 101 -2.94 6.41 -5.15
CA ILE A 101 -1.67 5.68 -5.19
C ILE A 101 -1.26 5.34 -3.76
N ILE A 102 -1.09 4.04 -3.49
CA ILE A 102 -0.72 3.52 -2.17
C ILE A 102 0.73 3.06 -2.25
N ALA A 103 1.62 3.78 -1.58
CA ALA A 103 3.05 3.50 -1.56
C ALA A 103 3.45 2.82 -0.24
N TYR A 104 4.08 1.65 -0.32
CA TYR A 104 4.67 1.02 0.86
C TYR A 104 5.79 1.89 1.41
N ALA A 105 5.70 2.23 2.69
CA ALA A 105 6.64 3.11 3.37
C ALA A 105 7.08 2.50 4.70
N PRO A 106 8.08 1.59 4.70
CA PRO A 106 8.63 1.05 5.93
C PRO A 106 9.04 2.17 6.88
N CYS A 107 8.64 2.08 8.14
CA CYS A 107 8.97 3.09 9.14
C CYS A 107 9.78 2.52 10.28
N ILE A 108 10.30 3.40 11.16
CA ILE A 108 11.10 3.01 12.31
C ILE A 108 10.38 2.01 13.24
N ASN A 109 9.04 2.11 13.32
CA ASN A 109 8.24 1.24 14.19
C ASN A 109 8.03 -0.18 13.60
N HIS A 110 8.48 -0.43 12.38
CA HIS A 110 8.60 -1.80 11.85
C HIS A 110 9.72 -2.58 12.56
N GLY A 111 10.68 -1.87 13.13
CA GLY A 111 11.84 -2.48 13.77
C GLY A 111 12.71 -3.24 12.80
N LEU A 112 13.06 -2.63 11.66
CA LEU A 112 13.91 -3.25 10.66
C LEU A 112 15.28 -3.63 11.23
N ARG A 113 15.62 -4.90 11.23
CA ARG A 113 16.90 -5.39 11.74
C ARG A 113 18.10 -4.82 10.99
N LEU A 114 17.93 -4.52 9.71
CA LEU A 114 18.96 -3.92 8.85
C LEU A 114 19.06 -2.40 8.99
N GLY A 115 18.13 -1.78 9.74
CA GLY A 115 18.07 -0.33 9.95
C GLY A 115 17.39 0.43 8.80
N MET A 116 16.95 1.65 9.10
CA MET A 116 16.13 2.47 8.18
C MET A 116 16.88 2.89 6.90
N GLY A 117 18.21 2.91 6.89
CA GLY A 117 18.99 3.12 5.67
C GLY A 117 18.81 2.04 4.60
N LYS A 118 18.14 0.93 4.95
CA LYS A 118 17.81 -0.17 4.04
C LYS A 118 16.31 -0.24 3.71
N SER A 119 15.54 0.82 3.92
CA SER A 119 14.10 0.85 3.67
C SER A 119 13.72 0.46 2.24
N GLN A 120 14.46 0.94 1.24
CA GLN A 120 14.19 0.55 -0.16
C GLN A 120 14.51 -0.93 -0.43
N LEU A 121 15.51 -1.49 0.22
CA LEU A 121 15.79 -2.92 0.15
C LEU A 121 14.66 -3.72 0.80
N GLU A 122 14.11 -3.24 1.91
CA GLU A 122 12.95 -3.85 2.55
C GLU A 122 11.71 -3.82 1.65
N GLU A 123 11.45 -2.71 0.96
CA GLU A 123 10.38 -2.63 -0.05
C GLU A 123 10.56 -3.69 -1.16
N LYS A 124 11.80 -3.86 -1.64
CA LYS A 124 12.14 -4.89 -2.63
C LYS A 124 11.88 -6.30 -2.09
N ASN A 125 12.31 -6.55 -0.86
CA ASN A 125 12.12 -7.85 -0.20
C ASN A 125 10.64 -8.15 0.05
N ALA A 126 9.85 -7.14 0.44
CA ALA A 126 8.41 -7.26 0.63
C ALA A 126 7.70 -7.72 -0.66
N VAL A 127 8.06 -7.13 -1.80
CA VAL A 127 7.50 -7.52 -3.09
C VAL A 127 7.98 -8.90 -3.52
N ALA A 128 9.28 -9.20 -3.38
CA ALA A 128 9.84 -10.51 -3.71
C ALA A 128 9.25 -11.65 -2.87
N ALA A 129 8.88 -11.37 -1.62
CA ALA A 129 8.24 -12.33 -0.71
C ALA A 129 6.73 -12.48 -0.91
N GLY A 130 6.11 -11.68 -1.77
CA GLY A 130 4.65 -11.66 -1.92
C GLY A 130 3.91 -11.01 -0.75
N TYR A 131 4.61 -10.27 0.09
CA TYR A 131 4.01 -9.49 1.18
C TYR A 131 3.32 -8.23 0.68
N TRP A 132 3.92 -7.56 -0.30
CA TRP A 132 3.40 -6.37 -0.95
C TRP A 132 3.28 -6.61 -2.45
N HIS A 133 2.07 -6.45 -3.00
CA HIS A 133 1.82 -6.63 -4.44
C HIS A 133 1.82 -5.30 -5.15
N LEU A 134 2.50 -5.25 -6.30
CA LEU A 134 2.44 -4.10 -7.22
C LEU A 134 1.30 -4.33 -8.19
N TYR A 135 0.38 -3.38 -8.29
CA TYR A 135 -0.71 -3.44 -9.26
C TYR A 135 -1.17 -2.04 -9.67
N ARG A 136 -1.90 -1.99 -10.77
CA ARG A 136 -2.63 -0.81 -11.23
C ARG A 136 -4.05 -1.22 -11.60
N TYR A 137 -5.00 -0.35 -11.29
CA TYR A 137 -6.37 -0.42 -11.76
C TYR A 137 -6.65 0.83 -12.58
N ASN A 138 -6.77 0.68 -13.91
CA ASN A 138 -6.96 1.78 -14.82
C ASN A 138 -8.37 1.73 -15.41
N PRO A 139 -9.30 2.60 -14.99
CA PRO A 139 -10.68 2.61 -15.49
C PRO A 139 -10.80 2.77 -17.01
N LEU A 140 -9.85 3.47 -17.65
CA LEU A 140 -9.87 3.69 -19.10
C LEU A 140 -9.78 2.38 -19.91
N LEU A 141 -9.19 1.34 -19.36
CA LEU A 141 -9.11 0.03 -20.03
C LEU A 141 -10.47 -0.63 -20.23
N LYS A 142 -11.46 -0.30 -19.38
CA LYS A 142 -12.83 -0.77 -19.58
C LYS A 142 -13.45 -0.26 -20.88
N GLU A 143 -13.16 0.99 -21.23
CA GLU A 143 -13.64 1.61 -22.46
C GLU A 143 -13.06 0.90 -23.70
N GLU A 144 -11.89 0.29 -23.55
CA GLU A 144 -11.24 -0.53 -24.57
C GLU A 144 -11.67 -2.02 -24.53
N GLY A 145 -12.60 -2.38 -23.65
CA GLY A 145 -13.03 -3.78 -23.46
C GLY A 145 -11.98 -4.66 -22.78
N LYS A 146 -10.98 -4.06 -22.11
CA LYS A 146 -9.90 -4.76 -21.42
C LYS A 146 -10.15 -4.83 -19.92
N ASN A 147 -9.48 -5.79 -19.26
CA ASN A 147 -9.48 -5.85 -17.80
C ASN A 147 -8.79 -4.61 -17.21
N PRO A 148 -9.48 -3.81 -16.39
CA PRO A 148 -8.88 -2.64 -15.78
C PRO A 148 -7.78 -2.98 -14.75
N PHE A 149 -7.81 -4.18 -14.16
CA PHE A 149 -6.81 -4.61 -13.18
C PHE A 149 -5.60 -5.22 -13.86
N ILE A 150 -4.42 -4.73 -13.49
CA ILE A 150 -3.12 -5.18 -13.99
C ILE A 150 -2.24 -5.53 -12.79
N LEU A 151 -1.91 -6.80 -12.64
CA LEU A 151 -0.93 -7.24 -11.66
C LEU A 151 0.48 -7.02 -12.23
N ASP A 152 1.23 -6.10 -11.63
CA ASP A 152 2.58 -5.74 -12.09
C ASP A 152 3.68 -6.57 -11.39
N SER A 153 3.42 -7.06 -10.18
CA SER A 153 4.37 -7.94 -9.50
C SER A 153 4.37 -9.34 -10.10
N LYS A 154 5.55 -9.94 -10.15
CA LYS A 154 5.74 -11.34 -10.58
C LYS A 154 5.43 -12.29 -9.43
N ASP A 155 5.42 -13.58 -9.74
CA ASP A 155 5.33 -14.62 -8.72
C ASP A 155 6.44 -14.44 -7.67
N PRO A 156 6.15 -14.70 -6.40
CA PRO A 156 7.13 -14.56 -5.32
C PRO A 156 8.37 -15.41 -5.58
N THR A 157 9.54 -14.80 -5.42
CA THR A 157 10.85 -15.45 -5.53
C THR A 157 11.56 -15.54 -4.18
N GLY A 158 11.07 -14.82 -3.18
CA GLY A 158 11.58 -14.79 -1.82
C GLY A 158 10.71 -15.58 -0.84
N SER A 159 11.27 -15.84 0.34
CA SER A 159 10.54 -16.47 1.43
C SER A 159 9.75 -15.44 2.22
N PHE A 160 8.43 -15.63 2.31
CA PHE A 160 7.56 -14.79 3.15
C PHE A 160 7.99 -14.86 4.63
N LYS A 161 8.34 -16.06 5.11
CA LYS A 161 8.81 -16.26 6.48
C LYS A 161 10.07 -15.46 6.77
N ASP A 162 11.06 -15.52 5.86
CA ASP A 162 12.33 -14.81 6.07
C ASP A 162 12.12 -13.29 6.04
N PHE A 163 11.21 -12.82 5.20
CA PHE A 163 10.84 -11.41 5.17
C PHE A 163 10.28 -10.94 6.52
N ILE A 164 9.25 -11.61 7.05
CA ILE A 164 8.63 -11.18 8.32
C ILE A 164 9.58 -11.34 9.51
N MET A 165 10.52 -12.28 9.50
CA MET A 165 11.52 -12.44 10.55
C MET A 165 12.57 -11.33 10.59
N ASN A 166 12.67 -10.51 9.53
CA ASN A 166 13.50 -9.31 9.52
C ASN A 166 12.85 -8.11 10.22
N GLU A 167 11.56 -8.20 10.53
CA GLU A 167 10.82 -7.14 11.22
C GLU A 167 10.52 -7.54 12.67
N VAL A 168 11.00 -6.74 13.62
CA VAL A 168 10.85 -7.03 15.07
C VAL A 168 9.38 -7.15 15.48
N ARG A 169 8.48 -6.46 14.81
CA ARG A 169 7.04 -6.48 15.09
C ARG A 169 6.36 -7.85 14.88
N TYR A 170 7.07 -8.82 14.28
CA TYR A 170 6.59 -10.20 14.11
C TYR A 170 7.37 -11.24 14.92
N SER A 171 8.31 -10.79 15.77
CA SER A 171 9.16 -11.67 16.57
C SER A 171 8.60 -11.92 17.96
#